data_87ae50487b5d36884398e6f55b2ba25b
#
_entry.id   87ae50487b5d36884398e6f55b2ba25b
#
_cell.length_a   1.000
_cell.length_b   1.000
_cell.length_c   1.000
_cell.angle_alpha   90.00
_cell.angle_beta   90.00
_cell.angle_gamma   90.00
#
_symmetry.space_group_name_H-M   'P 1'
#
loop_
_entity.id
_entity.type
_entity.pdbx_description
1 polymer ?
#
loop_
_entity_poly.entity_id
_entity_poly.type
_entity_poly.pdbx_seq_one_letter_code
_entity_poly.pdbx_strand_id
1 'polypeptide(L)'
;MAVSYNKIMAPKKSNSEAQEKKRSLYTLELSSEEMDKLQDLIESGQLGDWSHYEVAYSLFAYKSEKLNVVGYKSGKLVVSGKRTEEFVQMTLEPQITGVVRLGYDEVNHPEWFELHAGCDESGKGDVFGPLIAACVIADGDMVREWLKAGIADSKKITDSK
;
A
#
# COMPACT_ATOMS: atom_id res chain seq x y z
N MET A 1 19.96 11.95 -55.36
CA MET A 1 19.28 12.30 -54.08
C MET A 1 19.64 11.23 -53.08
N ALA A 2 20.51 11.53 -52.14
CA ALA A 2 20.93 10.60 -51.10
C ALA A 2 20.11 10.93 -49.83
N VAL A 3 19.30 9.97 -49.37
CA VAL A 3 18.54 10.10 -48.11
C VAL A 3 19.45 9.65 -47.00
N SER A 4 19.81 10.59 -46.13
CA SER A 4 20.61 10.35 -44.93
C SER A 4 19.72 9.74 -43.85
N TYR A 5 19.98 8.48 -43.46
CA TYR A 5 19.34 7.88 -42.31
C TYR A 5 20.00 8.34 -41.02
N ASN A 6 19.31 9.16 -40.25
CA ASN A 6 19.70 9.50 -38.89
C ASN A 6 19.66 8.27 -37.98
N LYS A 7 20.85 7.95 -37.45
CA LYS A 7 21.12 6.90 -36.49
C LYS A 7 20.36 7.22 -35.17
N ILE A 8 19.27 6.53 -34.91
CA ILE A 8 18.56 6.62 -33.63
C ILE A 8 19.48 6.06 -32.56
N MET A 9 19.95 6.94 -31.67
CA MET A 9 20.71 6.54 -30.48
C MET A 9 19.80 5.73 -29.56
N ALA A 10 20.22 4.50 -29.28
CA ALA A 10 19.61 3.68 -28.25
C ALA A 10 19.71 4.40 -26.88
N PRO A 11 18.67 4.39 -26.06
CA PRO A 11 18.75 4.98 -24.73
C PRO A 11 19.76 4.22 -23.88
N LYS A 12 20.67 4.96 -23.23
CA LYS A 12 21.58 4.44 -22.22
C LYS A 12 20.75 3.76 -21.13
N LYS A 13 21.01 2.48 -20.90
CA LYS A 13 20.55 1.78 -19.70
C LYS A 13 21.11 2.52 -18.49
N SER A 14 20.29 3.33 -17.83
CA SER A 14 20.54 3.77 -16.47
C SER A 14 20.25 2.58 -15.57
N ASN A 15 21.30 1.98 -15.00
CA ASN A 15 21.22 1.07 -13.89
C ASN A 15 20.79 1.90 -12.66
N SER A 16 19.51 2.19 -12.55
CA SER A 16 18.88 2.53 -11.28
C SER A 16 18.18 1.26 -10.82
N GLU A 17 18.82 0.54 -9.92
CA GLU A 17 18.11 -0.38 -9.03
C GLU A 17 16.95 0.42 -8.43
N ALA A 18 15.75 0.17 -8.90
CA ALA A 18 14.55 0.70 -8.29
C ALA A 18 14.50 0.07 -6.89
N GLN A 19 14.96 0.82 -5.89
CA GLN A 19 14.71 0.48 -4.50
C GLN A 19 13.20 0.44 -4.35
N GLU A 20 12.62 -0.75 -4.20
CA GLU A 20 11.23 -0.94 -3.85
C GLU A 20 10.93 -0.04 -2.65
N LYS A 21 10.05 0.92 -2.85
CA LYS A 21 9.64 1.86 -1.80
C LYS A 21 8.85 1.05 -0.78
N LYS A 22 9.52 0.54 0.27
CA LYS A 22 8.90 -0.23 1.34
C LYS A 22 7.78 0.58 1.96
N ARG A 23 6.61 -0.04 2.11
CA ARG A 23 5.46 0.57 2.76
C ARG A 23 5.82 0.89 4.22
N SER A 24 5.79 2.16 4.58
CA SER A 24 6.10 2.63 5.93
C SER A 24 4.86 2.84 6.80
N LEU A 25 3.68 2.64 6.24
CA LEU A 25 2.39 2.77 6.93
C LEU A 25 1.43 1.68 6.44
N TYR A 26 0.77 1.02 7.36
CA TYR A 26 -0.29 0.04 7.10
C TYR A 26 -1.45 0.25 8.07
N THR A 27 -2.66 0.22 7.57
CA THR A 27 -3.87 0.42 8.38
C THR A 27 -4.91 -0.64 8.01
N LEU A 28 -5.49 -1.27 9.02
CA LEU A 28 -6.60 -2.21 8.83
C LEU A 28 -7.57 -2.13 10.01
N GLU A 29 -8.73 -2.75 9.86
CA GLU A 29 -9.70 -2.92 10.93
C GLU A 29 -9.56 -4.33 11.52
N LEU A 30 -9.51 -4.42 12.83
CA LEU A 30 -9.46 -5.65 13.61
C LEU A 30 -10.68 -5.74 14.52
N SER A 31 -11.14 -6.95 14.78
CA SER A 31 -12.09 -7.25 15.83
C SER A 31 -11.48 -7.03 17.22
N SER A 32 -12.31 -6.94 18.25
CA SER A 32 -11.81 -6.83 19.65
C SER A 32 -10.93 -8.01 20.03
N GLU A 33 -11.32 -9.24 19.64
CA GLU A 33 -10.55 -10.45 19.91
C GLU A 33 -9.16 -10.43 19.24
N GLU A 34 -9.07 -9.94 18.00
CA GLU A 34 -7.82 -9.80 17.29
C GLU A 34 -6.93 -8.70 17.90
N MET A 35 -7.53 -7.61 18.39
CA MET A 35 -6.82 -6.55 19.12
C MET A 35 -6.21 -7.06 20.41
N ASP A 36 -6.99 -7.79 21.22
CA ASP A 36 -6.53 -8.37 22.48
C ASP A 36 -5.40 -9.38 22.22
N LYS A 37 -5.57 -10.25 21.23
CA LYS A 37 -4.57 -11.23 20.84
C LYS A 37 -3.26 -10.59 20.37
N LEU A 38 -3.34 -9.47 19.64
CA LEU A 38 -2.17 -8.72 19.22
C LEU A 38 -1.46 -8.05 20.40
N GLN A 39 -2.22 -7.48 21.32
CA GLN A 39 -1.70 -6.89 22.55
C GLN A 39 -0.94 -7.93 23.37
N ASP A 40 -1.57 -9.06 23.66
CA ASP A 40 -0.96 -10.17 24.40
C ASP A 40 0.33 -10.66 23.74
N LEU A 41 0.34 -10.75 22.41
CA LEU A 41 1.52 -11.18 21.67
C LEU A 41 2.69 -10.18 21.78
N ILE A 42 2.40 -8.88 21.78
CA ILE A 42 3.42 -7.84 21.98
C ILE A 42 3.93 -7.86 23.43
N GLU A 43 3.03 -7.97 24.41
CA GLU A 43 3.36 -7.97 25.84
C GLU A 43 4.09 -9.24 26.29
N SER A 44 3.89 -10.37 25.60
CA SER A 44 4.60 -11.63 25.88
C SER A 44 6.11 -11.54 25.64
N GLY A 45 6.61 -10.50 24.97
CA GLY A 45 8.03 -10.31 24.63
C GLY A 45 8.51 -11.19 23.48
N GLN A 46 7.64 -12.00 22.85
CA GLN A 46 8.03 -12.88 21.72
C GLN A 46 8.45 -12.09 20.47
N LEU A 47 7.97 -10.86 20.35
CA LEU A 47 8.25 -9.97 19.22
C LEU A 47 9.41 -8.99 19.47
N GLY A 48 10.19 -9.21 20.55
CA GLY A 48 11.29 -8.35 20.97
C GLY A 48 10.86 -7.26 21.97
N ASP A 49 11.67 -6.21 22.11
CA ASP A 49 11.46 -5.16 23.09
C ASP A 49 10.49 -4.09 22.54
N TRP A 50 9.41 -3.88 23.29
CA TRP A 50 8.41 -2.86 23.01
C TRP A 50 8.25 -1.93 24.21
N SER A 51 8.11 -0.64 23.93
CA SER A 51 7.80 0.38 24.94
C SER A 51 6.38 0.88 24.72
N HIS A 52 5.57 0.83 25.78
CA HIS A 52 4.25 1.43 25.77
C HIS A 52 4.35 2.96 25.76
N TYR A 53 3.44 3.62 25.04
CA TYR A 53 3.26 5.07 25.07
C TYR A 53 1.78 5.43 24.91
N GLU A 54 1.41 6.65 25.26
CA GLU A 54 0.02 7.09 25.24
C GLU A 54 -0.34 7.76 23.91
N VAL A 55 -1.46 7.36 23.33
CA VAL A 55 -2.09 7.99 22.15
C VAL A 55 -3.56 8.25 22.47
N ALA A 56 -4.07 9.41 22.13
CA ALA A 56 -5.46 9.75 22.35
C ALA A 56 -6.38 8.78 21.61
N TYR A 57 -7.42 8.29 22.30
CA TYR A 57 -8.41 7.34 21.76
C TYR A 57 -7.86 5.97 21.36
N SER A 58 -6.64 5.62 21.76
CA SER A 58 -6.12 4.26 21.59
C SER A 58 -6.61 3.32 22.68
N LEU A 59 -6.63 2.02 22.35
CA LEU A 59 -6.71 0.92 23.32
C LEU A 59 -5.30 0.63 23.84
N PHE A 60 -4.34 0.56 22.93
CA PHE A 60 -2.92 0.40 23.23
C PHE A 60 -2.08 1.12 22.19
N ALA A 61 -0.86 1.47 22.56
CA ALA A 61 0.15 1.97 21.65
C ALA A 61 1.54 1.51 22.08
N TYR A 62 2.24 0.84 21.19
CA TYR A 62 3.57 0.29 21.41
C TYR A 62 4.55 0.76 20.37
N LYS A 63 5.77 1.01 20.81
CA LYS A 63 6.89 1.45 19.97
C LYS A 63 8.08 0.53 20.17
N SER A 64 8.64 0.06 19.07
CA SER A 64 9.94 -0.61 18.98
C SER A 64 10.95 0.28 18.24
N GLU A 65 12.19 -0.13 18.08
CA GLU A 65 13.26 0.67 17.45
C GLU A 65 12.89 1.21 16.06
N LYS A 66 12.16 0.43 15.26
CA LYS A 66 11.84 0.75 13.86
C LYS A 66 10.37 0.59 13.50
N LEU A 67 9.50 0.42 14.50
CA LEU A 67 8.10 0.13 14.30
C LEU A 67 7.24 0.73 15.41
N ASN A 68 6.08 1.27 15.04
CA ASN A 68 5.04 1.69 15.95
C ASN A 68 3.73 0.97 15.62
N VAL A 69 3.01 0.52 16.63
CA VAL A 69 1.72 -0.16 16.52
C VAL A 69 0.74 0.53 17.43
N VAL A 70 -0.38 0.99 16.88
CA VAL A 70 -1.42 1.71 17.61
C VAL A 70 -2.77 1.09 17.30
N GLY A 71 -3.41 0.51 18.30
CA GLY A 71 -4.78 0.02 18.25
C GLY A 71 -5.75 1.07 18.78
N TYR A 72 -6.74 1.47 18.01
CA TYR A 72 -7.72 2.46 18.37
C TYR A 72 -9.04 1.84 18.84
N LYS A 73 -9.76 2.54 19.72
CA LYS A 73 -11.10 2.14 20.21
C LYS A 73 -12.14 1.96 19.11
N SER A 74 -11.88 2.53 17.91
CA SER A 74 -12.72 2.35 16.72
C SER A 74 -12.54 1.01 16.01
N GLY A 75 -11.67 0.11 16.50
CA GLY A 75 -11.29 -1.12 15.82
C GLY A 75 -10.18 -0.95 14.78
N LYS A 76 -9.69 0.26 14.58
CA LYS A 76 -8.64 0.54 13.61
C LYS A 76 -7.26 0.27 14.20
N LEU A 77 -6.45 -0.52 13.50
CA LEU A 77 -5.03 -0.72 13.78
C LEU A 77 -4.19 0.09 12.81
N VAL A 78 -3.18 0.79 13.31
CA VAL A 78 -2.18 1.51 12.53
C VAL A 78 -0.80 0.98 12.86
N VAL A 79 -0.10 0.47 11.85
CA VAL A 79 1.29 0.03 11.93
C VAL A 79 2.14 0.98 11.11
N SER A 80 3.19 1.55 11.70
CA SER A 80 4.04 2.54 11.02
C SER A 80 5.51 2.36 11.35
N GLY A 81 6.39 2.57 10.38
CA GLY A 81 7.83 2.48 10.53
C GLY A 81 8.53 1.74 9.40
N LYS A 82 9.85 1.59 9.52
CA LYS A 82 10.67 0.95 8.47
C LYS A 82 10.46 -0.55 8.32
N ARG A 83 9.94 -1.22 9.36
CA ARG A 83 9.66 -2.66 9.38
C ARG A 83 8.17 -2.99 9.27
N THR A 84 7.34 -2.05 8.84
CA THR A 84 5.88 -2.23 8.71
C THR A 84 5.55 -3.44 7.85
N GLU A 85 6.14 -3.55 6.68
CA GLU A 85 5.85 -4.63 5.74
C GLU A 85 6.23 -6.00 6.30
N GLU A 86 7.41 -6.12 6.88
CA GLU A 86 7.88 -7.35 7.53
C GLU A 86 6.97 -7.77 8.69
N PHE A 87 6.57 -6.82 9.54
CA PHE A 87 5.68 -7.10 10.66
C PHE A 87 4.29 -7.56 10.21
N VAL A 88 3.76 -6.94 9.18
CA VAL A 88 2.44 -7.33 8.63
C VAL A 88 2.51 -8.73 8.06
N GLN A 89 3.48 -9.03 7.21
CA GLN A 89 3.61 -10.33 6.54
C GLN A 89 3.99 -11.48 7.48
N MET A 90 4.81 -11.23 8.48
CA MET A 90 5.35 -12.30 9.33
C MET A 90 4.58 -12.47 10.64
N THR A 91 3.88 -11.44 11.10
CA THR A 91 3.22 -11.45 12.41
C THR A 91 1.73 -11.19 12.29
N LEU A 92 1.35 -10.03 11.76
CA LEU A 92 -0.05 -9.59 11.81
C LEU A 92 -0.97 -10.50 10.99
N GLU A 93 -0.62 -10.76 9.73
CA GLU A 93 -1.43 -11.57 8.84
C GLU A 93 -1.47 -13.05 9.25
N PRO A 94 -0.35 -13.76 9.48
CA PRO A 94 -0.40 -15.18 9.78
C PRO A 94 -0.86 -15.52 11.20
N GLN A 95 -0.59 -14.65 12.18
CA GLN A 95 -0.83 -14.97 13.58
C GLN A 95 -2.10 -14.33 14.15
N ILE A 96 -2.52 -13.19 13.63
CA ILE A 96 -3.68 -12.42 14.14
C ILE A 96 -4.88 -12.57 13.23
N THR A 97 -4.79 -12.13 11.97
CA THR A 97 -5.95 -12.15 11.06
C THR A 97 -6.15 -13.50 10.36
N GLY A 98 -5.10 -14.29 10.21
CA GLY A 98 -5.14 -15.55 9.43
C GLY A 98 -5.34 -15.34 7.93
N VAL A 99 -5.36 -14.09 7.46
CA VAL A 99 -5.58 -13.73 6.05
C VAL A 99 -4.38 -12.97 5.52
N VAL A 100 -3.72 -13.53 4.54
CA VAL A 100 -2.55 -12.93 3.87
C VAL A 100 -3.02 -11.99 2.77
N ARG A 101 -2.73 -10.70 2.89
CA ARG A 101 -3.17 -9.65 1.96
C ARG A 101 -2.02 -8.85 1.36
N LEU A 102 -1.01 -8.56 2.16
CA LEU A 102 0.09 -7.70 1.74
C LEU A 102 1.03 -8.44 0.78
N GLY A 103 1.18 -7.89 -0.42
CA GLY A 103 2.04 -8.49 -1.47
C GLY A 103 1.39 -9.65 -2.23
N TYR A 104 0.13 -9.98 -1.96
CA TYR A 104 -0.63 -11.04 -2.62
C TYR A 104 -1.85 -10.49 -3.37
N ASP A 105 -1.73 -9.27 -3.91
CA ASP A 105 -2.83 -8.62 -4.62
C ASP A 105 -3.37 -9.49 -5.77
N GLU A 106 -2.51 -10.23 -6.46
CA GLU A 106 -2.90 -11.13 -7.56
C GLU A 106 -3.72 -12.35 -7.09
N VAL A 107 -3.49 -12.81 -5.85
CA VAL A 107 -4.26 -13.92 -5.26
C VAL A 107 -5.57 -13.43 -4.65
N ASN A 108 -5.53 -12.24 -4.02
CA ASN A 108 -6.70 -11.68 -3.35
C ASN A 108 -7.66 -10.98 -4.32
N HIS A 109 -7.13 -10.46 -5.43
CA HIS A 109 -7.84 -9.69 -6.45
C HIS A 109 -7.46 -10.14 -7.86
N PRO A 110 -7.69 -11.42 -8.22
CA PRO A 110 -7.34 -11.95 -9.53
C PRO A 110 -8.00 -11.16 -10.66
N GLU A 111 -9.18 -10.60 -10.42
CA GLU A 111 -9.94 -9.78 -11.36
C GLU A 111 -9.18 -8.51 -11.81
N TRP A 112 -8.25 -7.99 -11.01
CA TRP A 112 -7.44 -6.83 -11.40
C TRP A 112 -6.41 -7.16 -12.47
N PHE A 113 -6.05 -8.45 -12.59
CA PHE A 113 -5.02 -8.92 -13.51
C PHE A 113 -5.60 -9.50 -14.81
N GLU A 114 -6.93 -9.54 -14.93
CA GLU A 114 -7.61 -9.82 -16.17
C GLU A 114 -7.64 -8.55 -17.04
N LEU A 115 -7.83 -8.74 -18.37
CA LEU A 115 -8.00 -7.60 -19.28
C LEU A 115 -9.28 -6.84 -18.93
N HIS A 116 -9.16 -5.61 -18.51
CA HIS A 116 -10.29 -4.77 -18.10
C HIS A 116 -10.12 -3.32 -18.55
N ALA A 117 -11.22 -2.55 -18.52
CA ALA A 117 -11.23 -1.12 -18.79
C ALA A 117 -11.75 -0.36 -17.57
N GLY A 118 -10.99 0.62 -17.12
CA GLY A 118 -11.42 1.60 -16.12
C GLY A 118 -11.77 2.92 -16.80
N CYS A 119 -12.94 3.46 -16.50
CA CYS A 119 -13.38 4.75 -17.05
C CYS A 119 -13.77 5.68 -15.91
N ASP A 120 -13.47 6.97 -16.07
CA ASP A 120 -13.88 8.01 -15.13
C ASP A 120 -14.25 9.29 -15.88
N GLU A 121 -15.06 10.15 -15.26
CA GLU A 121 -15.49 11.40 -15.85
C GLU A 121 -15.12 12.61 -14.97
N SER A 122 -14.91 13.76 -15.63
CA SER A 122 -14.70 15.05 -15.00
C SER A 122 -15.63 16.10 -15.60
N GLY A 123 -16.05 17.07 -14.80
CA GLY A 123 -16.98 18.14 -15.23
C GLY A 123 -18.44 17.77 -15.07
N LYS A 124 -18.79 16.64 -14.44
CA LYS A 124 -20.17 16.29 -14.13
C LYS A 124 -20.76 17.25 -13.09
N GLY A 125 -21.75 18.00 -13.50
CA GLY A 125 -22.38 19.04 -12.68
C GLY A 125 -21.83 20.45 -12.86
N ASP A 126 -20.79 20.64 -13.66
CA ASP A 126 -20.26 21.94 -14.01
C ASP A 126 -21.21 22.65 -14.98
N VAL A 127 -21.54 23.93 -14.66
CA VAL A 127 -22.45 24.73 -15.47
C VAL A 127 -21.73 25.26 -16.72
N PHE A 128 -20.42 25.46 -16.68
CA PHE A 128 -19.60 26.11 -17.71
C PHE A 128 -18.33 25.29 -18.04
N GLY A 129 -18.42 24.01 -18.17
CA GLY A 129 -17.27 23.18 -18.54
C GLY A 129 -17.65 22.03 -19.45
N PRO A 130 -16.72 21.49 -20.23
CA PRO A 130 -16.94 20.26 -20.97
C PRO A 130 -17.03 19.07 -20.01
N LEU A 131 -17.94 18.16 -20.27
CA LEU A 131 -17.87 16.81 -19.69
C LEU A 131 -16.76 16.02 -20.40
N ILE A 132 -15.75 15.61 -19.64
CA ILE A 132 -14.64 14.84 -20.16
C ILE A 132 -14.71 13.42 -19.57
N ALA A 133 -14.65 12.42 -20.43
CA ALA A 133 -14.52 11.03 -20.01
C ALA A 133 -13.15 10.48 -20.45
N ALA A 134 -12.47 9.81 -19.54
CA ALA A 134 -11.23 9.10 -19.79
C ALA A 134 -11.43 7.60 -19.58
N CYS A 135 -10.81 6.79 -20.42
CA CYS A 135 -10.83 5.35 -20.28
C CYS A 135 -9.43 4.78 -20.45
N VAL A 136 -9.03 3.85 -19.58
CA VAL A 136 -7.77 3.15 -19.64
C VAL A 136 -8.06 1.65 -19.74
N ILE A 137 -7.42 0.98 -20.70
CA ILE A 137 -7.45 -0.48 -20.80
C ILE A 137 -6.16 -0.99 -20.19
N ALA A 138 -6.27 -1.96 -19.27
CA ALA A 138 -5.15 -2.56 -18.57
C ALA A 138 -5.22 -4.08 -18.65
N ASP A 139 -4.07 -4.71 -18.80
CA ASP A 139 -3.85 -6.15 -18.62
C ASP A 139 -3.04 -6.41 -17.35
N GLY A 140 -2.86 -7.69 -17.01
CA GLY A 140 -2.17 -8.08 -15.79
C GLY A 140 -0.72 -7.61 -15.71
N ASP A 141 -0.01 -7.49 -16.82
CA ASP A 141 1.38 -7.04 -16.83
C ASP A 141 1.46 -5.53 -16.53
N MET A 142 0.58 -4.74 -17.13
CA MET A 142 0.44 -3.31 -16.82
C MET A 142 0.08 -3.07 -15.36
N VAL A 143 -0.86 -3.85 -14.81
CA VAL A 143 -1.26 -3.75 -13.40
C VAL A 143 -0.09 -4.06 -12.47
N ARG A 144 0.71 -5.10 -12.75
CA ARG A 144 1.92 -5.43 -11.97
C ARG A 144 2.94 -4.29 -11.99
N GLU A 145 3.17 -3.69 -13.13
CA GLU A 145 4.07 -2.53 -13.25
C GLU A 145 3.55 -1.31 -12.48
N TRP A 146 2.26 -1.03 -12.54
CA TRP A 146 1.63 0.07 -11.83
C TRP A 146 1.69 -0.13 -10.30
N LEU A 147 1.43 -1.32 -9.81
CA LEU A 147 1.56 -1.64 -8.38
C LEU A 147 3.01 -1.46 -7.90
N LYS A 148 4.00 -1.90 -8.68
CA LYS A 148 5.43 -1.67 -8.40
C LYS A 148 5.80 -0.19 -8.42
N ALA A 149 5.21 0.59 -9.32
CA ALA A 149 5.38 2.04 -9.37
C ALA A 149 4.66 2.79 -8.24
N GLY A 150 3.84 2.10 -7.44
CA GLY A 150 3.08 2.69 -6.34
C GLY A 150 1.84 3.47 -6.81
N ILE A 151 1.34 3.17 -7.99
CA ILE A 151 0.06 3.73 -8.48
C ILE A 151 -1.07 3.14 -7.62
N ALA A 152 -1.89 4.01 -7.07
CA ALA A 152 -3.01 3.66 -6.20
C ALA A 152 -4.17 4.64 -6.43
N ASP A 153 -5.29 4.40 -5.77
CA ASP A 153 -6.45 5.31 -5.76
C ASP A 153 -5.99 6.74 -5.38
N SER A 154 -6.36 7.73 -6.19
CA SER A 154 -5.98 9.14 -6.01
C SER A 154 -6.32 9.68 -4.62
N LYS A 155 -7.39 9.18 -3.99
CA LYS A 155 -7.80 9.53 -2.62
C LYS A 155 -6.81 9.04 -1.54
N LYS A 156 -5.94 8.08 -1.89
CA LYS A 156 -4.90 7.52 -1.02
C LYS A 156 -3.52 8.13 -1.27
N ILE A 157 -3.38 8.92 -2.34
CA ILE A 157 -2.12 9.60 -2.70
C ILE A 157 -2.15 10.98 -2.06
N THR A 158 -1.16 11.28 -1.24
CA THR A 158 -0.96 12.63 -0.67
C THR A 158 -0.06 13.41 -1.59
N ASP A 159 -0.44 14.66 -1.88
CA ASP A 159 0.43 15.59 -2.60
C ASP A 159 1.72 15.77 -1.80
N SER A 160 2.84 15.30 -2.34
CA SER A 160 4.15 15.67 -1.82
C SER A 160 4.42 17.12 -2.19
N LYS A 161 4.47 17.98 -1.18
CA LYS A 161 4.93 19.37 -1.35
C LYS A 161 6.40 19.41 -1.69
#